data_8caceaf5b9c33e2c18d29bb27bb82e65
#
_entry.id   8caceaf5b9c33e2c18d29bb27bb82e65
#
_cell.length_a   1.000
_cell.length_b   1.000
_cell.length_c   1.000
_cell.angle_alpha   90.00
_cell.angle_beta   90.00
_cell.angle_gamma   90.00
#
_symmetry.space_group_name_H-M   'P 1'
#
loop_
_entity.id
_entity.type
_entity.pdbx_description
1 polymer ?
#
loop_
_entity_poly.entity_id
_entity_poly.type
_entity_poly.pdbx_seq_one_letter_code
_entity_poly.pdbx_strand_id
1 'polypeptide(L)'
;MCGIIGIASNKPVSSTIINSLKKLEYRGYDSAGIATLSNGIVSEAKSEGRVDILEKNSIVKNMIGSIGIGHVRWATHGVPNTLNAHPHSSENVSVVHNGIIENSTILKKFLVGKGHIFKSQTDTEVIVHLITEYLKELNLKDAIIKTLKQLHGSFALGIIFKDQPDLIVGARRGSPLAVGYGPSENYLGSDSYALKSMTNKISYLNDGEFCIIKKDHVEFFDEEGLKVNKKVLELSSKEQDYDKGDFKHFMAKEIEEQPATLKNCINEYVDKINNDINIYNFPW
;
A
#
# COMPACT_ATOMS: atom_id res chain seq x y z
N MET A 1 9.19 7.25 -3.29
CA MET A 1 8.43 5.97 -3.11
C MET A 1 7.08 6.30 -2.52
N CYS A 2 6.04 5.62 -2.94
CA CYS A 2 4.68 5.84 -2.43
C CYS A 2 4.42 5.11 -1.11
N GLY A 3 3.30 5.43 -0.43
CA GLY A 3 2.88 4.79 0.80
C GLY A 3 1.43 4.33 0.76
N ILE A 4 1.18 3.09 1.19
CA ILE A 4 -0.15 2.47 1.28
C ILE A 4 -0.52 2.24 2.74
N ILE A 5 -1.79 2.46 3.07
CA ILE A 5 -2.45 2.02 4.28
C ILE A 5 -3.80 1.39 3.91
N GLY A 6 -4.17 0.31 4.59
CA GLY A 6 -5.50 -0.29 4.54
C GLY A 6 -5.95 -0.69 5.93
N ILE A 7 -7.24 -0.54 6.25
CA ILE A 7 -7.80 -0.90 7.56
C ILE A 7 -9.14 -1.59 7.37
N ALA A 8 -9.26 -2.80 7.93
CA ALA A 8 -10.51 -3.55 8.05
C ALA A 8 -10.91 -3.58 9.54
N SER A 9 -12.01 -2.89 9.90
CA SER A 9 -12.46 -2.67 11.27
C SER A 9 -13.98 -2.74 11.36
N ASN A 10 -14.53 -2.55 12.57
CA ASN A 10 -15.97 -2.30 12.82
C ASN A 10 -16.25 -0.84 13.23
N LYS A 11 -15.25 0.02 13.18
CA LYS A 11 -15.36 1.46 13.46
C LYS A 11 -15.01 2.26 12.22
N PRO A 12 -15.41 3.53 12.11
CA PRO A 12 -14.95 4.42 11.06
C PRO A 12 -13.41 4.50 11.02
N VAL A 13 -12.82 4.32 9.83
CA VAL A 13 -11.35 4.20 9.67
C VAL A 13 -10.68 5.44 9.08
N SER A 14 -11.45 6.43 8.61
CA SER A 14 -10.93 7.58 7.88
C SER A 14 -9.86 8.36 8.65
N SER A 15 -10.11 8.69 9.92
CA SER A 15 -9.17 9.44 10.76
C SER A 15 -7.86 8.64 11.02
N THR A 16 -7.99 7.34 11.24
CA THR A 16 -6.81 6.46 11.47
C THR A 16 -5.97 6.35 10.19
N ILE A 17 -6.62 6.21 9.01
CA ILE A 17 -5.93 6.20 7.73
C ILE A 17 -5.20 7.53 7.51
N ILE A 18 -5.85 8.69 7.69
CA ILE A 18 -5.23 10.01 7.54
C ILE A 18 -4.00 10.15 8.45
N ASN A 19 -4.12 9.78 9.73
CA ASN A 19 -2.99 9.85 10.67
C ASN A 19 -1.83 8.94 10.25
N SER A 20 -2.11 7.78 9.70
CA SER A 20 -1.10 6.84 9.19
C SER A 20 -0.46 7.36 7.90
N LEU A 21 -1.23 7.98 7.00
CA LEU A 21 -0.70 8.60 5.78
C LEU A 21 0.25 9.76 6.09
N LYS A 22 -0.02 10.57 7.13
CA LYS A 22 0.91 11.62 7.59
C LYS A 22 2.28 11.05 7.98
N LYS A 23 2.31 9.86 8.59
CA LYS A 23 3.56 9.16 8.93
C LYS A 23 4.29 8.63 7.69
N LEU A 24 3.58 8.40 6.60
CA LEU A 24 4.12 7.93 5.32
C LEU A 24 4.56 9.07 4.37
N GLU A 25 4.37 10.34 4.73
CA GLU A 25 4.76 11.47 3.87
C GLU A 25 6.25 11.50 3.52
N TYR A 26 7.11 10.88 4.31
CA TYR A 26 8.53 10.73 3.95
C TYR A 26 8.73 9.91 2.67
N ARG A 27 7.74 9.07 2.29
CA ARG A 27 7.76 8.26 1.06
C ARG A 27 7.23 9.04 -0.16
N GLY A 28 6.39 10.04 0.04
CA GLY A 28 5.82 10.86 -1.03
C GLY A 28 4.76 11.81 -0.50
N TYR A 29 4.64 12.97 -1.12
CA TYR A 29 3.75 14.05 -0.70
C TYR A 29 3.26 14.94 -1.85
N ASP A 30 3.30 14.44 -3.08
CA ASP A 30 2.82 15.21 -4.24
C ASP A 30 1.30 15.16 -4.39
N SER A 31 0.70 14.09 -3.94
CA SER A 31 -0.75 13.94 -3.83
C SER A 31 -1.11 12.85 -2.82
N ALA A 32 -2.31 12.90 -2.29
CA ALA A 32 -2.83 11.93 -1.34
C ALA A 32 -4.30 11.64 -1.61
N GLY A 33 -4.77 10.48 -1.15
CA GLY A 33 -6.19 10.16 -1.20
C GLY A 33 -6.56 8.96 -0.36
N ILE A 34 -7.86 8.84 -0.16
CA ILE A 34 -8.50 7.84 0.68
C ILE A 34 -9.80 7.37 0.01
N ALA A 35 -10.08 6.08 0.12
CA ALA A 35 -11.42 5.53 -0.12
C ALA A 35 -11.86 4.72 1.09
N THR A 36 -13.11 4.89 1.50
CA THR A 36 -13.73 4.08 2.55
C THR A 36 -15.04 3.47 2.06
N LEU A 37 -15.36 2.30 2.59
CA LEU A 37 -16.55 1.55 2.22
C LEU A 37 -17.49 1.41 3.42
N SER A 38 -18.76 1.78 3.23
CA SER A 38 -19.84 1.59 4.19
C SER A 38 -21.10 1.17 3.46
N ASN A 39 -21.69 0.05 3.86
CA ASN A 39 -22.97 -0.45 3.31
C ASN A 39 -23.01 -0.50 1.78
N GLY A 40 -21.94 -0.94 1.14
CA GLY A 40 -21.84 -1.01 -0.32
C GLY A 40 -21.64 0.34 -1.03
N ILE A 41 -21.39 1.42 -0.28
CA ILE A 41 -21.11 2.76 -0.82
C ILE A 41 -19.63 3.09 -0.60
N VAL A 42 -18.91 3.33 -1.68
CA VAL A 42 -17.54 3.84 -1.64
C VAL A 42 -17.58 5.36 -1.57
N SER A 43 -16.96 5.91 -0.53
CA SER A 43 -16.68 7.35 -0.40
C SER A 43 -15.20 7.58 -0.69
N GLU A 44 -14.89 8.47 -1.62
CA GLU A 44 -13.51 8.76 -2.07
C GLU A 44 -13.21 10.24 -1.93
N ALA A 45 -12.01 10.58 -1.47
CA ALA A 45 -11.47 11.92 -1.48
C ALA A 45 -10.00 11.90 -1.88
N LYS A 46 -9.61 12.85 -2.72
CA LYS A 46 -8.23 13.02 -3.20
C LYS A 46 -7.85 14.49 -3.17
N SER A 47 -6.56 14.75 -3.00
CA SER A 47 -5.99 16.09 -3.07
C SER A 47 -4.60 16.06 -3.69
N GLU A 48 -4.25 17.12 -4.38
CA GLU A 48 -2.87 17.46 -4.70
C GLU A 48 -2.18 17.96 -3.43
N GLY A 49 -0.88 17.66 -3.28
CA GLY A 49 -0.07 18.09 -2.16
C GLY A 49 -0.19 17.16 -0.95
N ARG A 50 0.12 17.71 0.22
CA ARG A 50 0.26 16.98 1.49
C ARG A 50 -1.06 16.47 2.05
N VAL A 51 -0.96 15.47 2.92
CA VAL A 51 -2.11 14.85 3.63
C VAL A 51 -2.92 15.85 4.45
N ASP A 52 -2.30 16.92 4.95
CA ASP A 52 -3.01 17.99 5.67
C ASP A 52 -4.06 18.71 4.80
N ILE A 53 -3.86 18.74 3.47
CA ILE A 53 -4.84 19.29 2.53
C ILE A 53 -6.00 18.32 2.39
N LEU A 54 -5.71 17.04 2.23
CA LEU A 54 -6.71 15.97 2.18
C LEU A 54 -7.57 15.92 3.45
N GLU A 55 -6.96 16.05 4.63
CA GLU A 55 -7.64 16.05 5.93
C GLU A 55 -8.68 17.17 6.06
N LYS A 56 -8.42 18.33 5.46
CA LYS A 56 -9.35 19.49 5.48
C LYS A 56 -10.55 19.30 4.57
N ASN A 57 -10.54 18.31 3.68
CA ASN A 57 -11.63 18.02 2.77
C ASN A 57 -12.89 17.62 3.56
N SER A 58 -14.02 18.24 3.25
CA SER A 58 -15.31 17.98 3.91
C SER A 58 -15.79 16.53 3.71
N ILE A 59 -15.45 15.92 2.57
CA ILE A 59 -15.78 14.50 2.31
C ILE A 59 -15.11 13.60 3.34
N VAL A 60 -13.80 13.80 3.61
CA VAL A 60 -13.04 12.99 4.57
C VAL A 60 -13.64 13.04 5.98
N LYS A 61 -14.09 14.23 6.41
CA LYS A 61 -14.71 14.42 7.72
C LYS A 61 -16.03 13.66 7.89
N ASN A 62 -16.71 13.37 6.79
CA ASN A 62 -18.01 12.69 6.77
C ASN A 62 -17.88 11.19 6.40
N MET A 63 -16.68 10.67 6.20
CA MET A 63 -16.48 9.26 5.90
C MET A 63 -16.72 8.39 7.13
N ILE A 64 -17.70 7.50 7.04
CA ILE A 64 -18.11 6.57 8.12
C ILE A 64 -17.75 5.11 7.84
N GLY A 65 -17.06 4.84 6.72
CA GLY A 65 -16.71 3.47 6.32
C GLY A 65 -15.78 2.79 7.33
N SER A 66 -16.04 1.51 7.57
CA SER A 66 -15.25 0.65 8.46
C SER A 66 -14.16 -0.14 7.74
N ILE A 67 -14.20 -0.16 6.42
CA ILE A 67 -13.16 -0.66 5.53
C ILE A 67 -12.62 0.53 4.76
N GLY A 68 -11.31 0.63 4.61
CA GLY A 68 -10.75 1.71 3.81
C GLY A 68 -9.31 1.48 3.40
N ILE A 69 -8.91 2.18 2.35
CA ILE A 69 -7.56 2.26 1.81
C ILE A 69 -7.14 3.70 1.63
N GLY A 70 -5.86 3.99 1.81
CA GLY A 70 -5.31 5.31 1.64
C GLY A 70 -3.91 5.26 1.03
N HIS A 71 -3.50 6.38 0.43
CA HIS A 71 -2.27 6.46 -0.33
C HIS A 71 -1.64 7.85 -0.26
N VAL A 72 -0.31 7.88 -0.16
CA VAL A 72 0.53 9.05 -0.44
C VAL A 72 1.39 8.76 -1.64
N ARG A 73 1.39 9.67 -2.62
CA ARG A 73 1.98 9.47 -3.93
C ARG A 73 3.32 10.19 -4.08
N TRP A 74 4.23 9.51 -4.76
CA TRP A 74 5.39 10.07 -5.43
C TRP A 74 5.22 9.77 -6.92
N ALA A 75 4.94 10.80 -7.73
CA ALA A 75 4.55 10.63 -9.13
C ALA A 75 5.66 10.00 -9.97
N THR A 76 5.33 8.90 -10.66
CA THR A 76 6.15 8.26 -11.69
C THR A 76 5.52 8.39 -13.06
N HIS A 77 4.19 8.27 -13.15
CA HIS A 77 3.39 8.38 -14.36
C HIS A 77 2.27 9.41 -14.18
N GLY A 78 2.19 10.38 -15.07
CA GLY A 78 1.22 11.48 -15.00
C GLY A 78 1.63 12.57 -13.99
N VAL A 79 1.23 13.80 -14.27
CA VAL A 79 1.53 14.97 -13.42
C VAL A 79 0.88 14.84 -12.04
N PRO A 80 1.48 15.41 -10.98
CA PRO A 80 0.84 15.53 -9.68
C PRO A 80 -0.42 16.40 -9.79
N ASN A 81 -1.57 15.77 -9.66
CA ASN A 81 -2.88 16.43 -9.58
C ASN A 81 -3.90 15.46 -8.95
N THR A 82 -5.09 15.97 -8.66
CA THR A 82 -6.17 15.18 -8.03
C THR A 82 -6.63 14.02 -8.90
N LEU A 83 -6.61 14.14 -10.24
CA LEU A 83 -7.06 13.08 -11.15
C LEU A 83 -6.12 11.87 -11.11
N ASN A 84 -4.81 12.13 -11.03
CA ASN A 84 -3.76 11.11 -10.98
C ASN A 84 -3.44 10.64 -9.56
N ALA A 85 -4.02 11.24 -8.51
CA ALA A 85 -3.91 10.78 -7.13
C ALA A 85 -4.65 9.44 -6.96
N HIS A 86 -4.12 8.57 -6.10
CA HIS A 86 -4.81 7.33 -5.69
C HIS A 86 -5.81 7.61 -4.56
N PRO A 87 -6.83 6.74 -4.40
CA PRO A 87 -7.12 5.55 -5.17
C PRO A 87 -7.62 5.83 -6.59
N HIS A 88 -7.51 4.83 -7.48
CA HIS A 88 -8.25 4.79 -8.74
C HIS A 88 -9.41 3.84 -8.59
N SER A 89 -10.57 4.23 -9.13
CA SER A 89 -11.82 3.51 -8.89
C SER A 89 -12.60 3.29 -10.19
N SER A 90 -13.22 2.11 -10.29
CA SER A 90 -14.32 1.81 -11.20
C SER A 90 -15.64 1.85 -10.40
N GLU A 91 -16.72 1.35 -11.02
CA GLU A 91 -18.00 1.23 -10.33
C GLU A 91 -17.93 0.33 -9.09
N ASN A 92 -17.14 -0.77 -9.14
CA ASN A 92 -17.15 -1.83 -8.13
C ASN A 92 -15.81 -2.01 -7.39
N VAL A 93 -14.72 -1.40 -7.86
CA VAL A 93 -13.36 -1.66 -7.36
C VAL A 93 -12.62 -0.35 -7.14
N SER A 94 -11.94 -0.21 -6.00
CA SER A 94 -10.99 0.88 -5.75
C SER A 94 -9.62 0.31 -5.41
N VAL A 95 -8.57 0.88 -6.00
CA VAL A 95 -7.18 0.39 -5.91
C VAL A 95 -6.23 1.51 -5.52
N VAL A 96 -5.33 1.21 -4.58
CA VAL A 96 -4.10 1.97 -4.33
C VAL A 96 -2.89 1.12 -4.73
N HIS A 97 -1.86 1.74 -5.29
CA HIS A 97 -0.73 1.04 -5.89
C HIS A 97 0.58 1.77 -5.62
N ASN A 98 1.58 1.03 -5.15
CA ASN A 98 2.99 1.43 -5.14
C ASN A 98 3.73 0.59 -6.18
N GLY A 99 4.44 1.20 -7.09
CA GLY A 99 5.24 0.50 -8.08
C GLY A 99 5.02 1.01 -9.50
N ILE A 100 5.32 0.17 -10.49
CA ILE A 100 5.18 0.46 -11.92
C ILE A 100 4.67 -0.78 -12.63
N ILE A 101 3.60 -0.63 -13.40
CA ILE A 101 3.06 -1.66 -14.30
C ILE A 101 3.66 -1.45 -15.70
N GLU A 102 4.72 -2.19 -15.99
CA GLU A 102 5.51 -2.03 -17.22
C GLU A 102 4.72 -2.29 -18.50
N ASN A 103 3.79 -3.24 -18.48
CA ASN A 103 2.93 -3.57 -19.60
C ASN A 103 1.61 -2.79 -19.64
N SER A 104 1.47 -1.70 -18.88
CA SER A 104 0.24 -0.89 -18.77
C SER A 104 -0.30 -0.42 -20.12
N THR A 105 0.57 -0.02 -21.05
CA THR A 105 0.17 0.41 -22.40
C THR A 105 -0.52 -0.70 -23.18
N ILE A 106 -0.05 -1.94 -23.08
CA ILE A 106 -0.63 -3.11 -23.77
C ILE A 106 -1.99 -3.44 -23.15
N LEU A 107 -2.06 -3.48 -21.81
CA LEU A 107 -3.28 -3.74 -21.06
C LEU A 107 -4.33 -2.67 -21.32
N LYS A 108 -3.93 -1.39 -21.38
CA LYS A 108 -4.82 -0.27 -21.69
C LYS A 108 -5.47 -0.45 -23.07
N LYS A 109 -4.70 -0.80 -24.11
CA LYS A 109 -5.25 -1.07 -25.46
C LYS A 109 -6.28 -2.20 -25.44
N PHE A 110 -5.98 -3.29 -24.75
CA PHE A 110 -6.90 -4.42 -24.59
C PHE A 110 -8.21 -3.98 -23.92
N LEU A 111 -8.12 -3.25 -22.80
CA LEU A 111 -9.28 -2.82 -22.01
C LEU A 111 -10.12 -1.75 -22.72
N VAL A 112 -9.51 -0.83 -23.46
CA VAL A 112 -10.23 0.11 -24.32
C VAL A 112 -11.02 -0.66 -25.40
N GLY A 113 -10.46 -1.72 -25.99
CA GLY A 113 -11.17 -2.62 -26.90
C GLY A 113 -12.35 -3.36 -26.26
N LYS A 114 -12.37 -3.49 -24.94
CA LYS A 114 -13.48 -4.03 -24.14
C LYS A 114 -14.49 -2.96 -23.68
N GLY A 115 -14.29 -1.69 -24.06
CA GLY A 115 -15.18 -0.58 -23.72
C GLY A 115 -14.85 0.15 -22.42
N HIS A 116 -13.72 -0.14 -21.78
CA HIS A 116 -13.29 0.60 -20.59
C HIS A 116 -12.79 2.00 -20.93
N ILE A 117 -13.20 2.99 -20.13
CA ILE A 117 -12.84 4.40 -20.31
C ILE A 117 -11.82 4.77 -19.25
N PHE A 118 -10.64 5.20 -19.68
CA PHE A 118 -9.55 5.67 -18.83
C PHE A 118 -9.64 7.16 -18.58
N LYS A 119 -9.53 7.57 -17.34
CA LYS A 119 -9.64 8.97 -16.90
C LYS A 119 -8.30 9.57 -16.50
N SER A 120 -7.37 8.74 -16.00
CA SER A 120 -6.08 9.18 -15.51
C SER A 120 -4.94 8.92 -16.50
N GLN A 121 -3.78 9.48 -16.18
CA GLN A 121 -2.53 9.24 -16.89
C GLN A 121 -1.66 8.17 -16.23
N THR A 122 -2.17 7.54 -15.15
CA THR A 122 -1.40 6.57 -14.37
C THR A 122 -1.46 5.17 -15.00
N ASP A 123 -0.44 4.39 -14.74
CA ASP A 123 -0.40 2.97 -15.04
C ASP A 123 -1.32 2.13 -14.13
N THR A 124 -1.68 2.67 -12.97
CA THR A 124 -2.53 1.99 -11.98
C THR A 124 -3.94 1.74 -12.47
N GLU A 125 -4.50 2.59 -13.31
CA GLU A 125 -5.90 2.49 -13.75
C GLU A 125 -6.16 1.20 -14.55
N VAL A 126 -5.13 0.60 -15.18
CA VAL A 126 -5.30 -0.71 -15.85
C VAL A 126 -5.65 -1.83 -14.87
N ILE A 127 -5.15 -1.76 -13.62
CA ILE A 127 -5.42 -2.76 -12.59
C ILE A 127 -6.91 -2.75 -12.22
N VAL A 128 -7.47 -1.56 -12.03
CA VAL A 128 -8.89 -1.35 -11.71
C VAL A 128 -9.77 -1.98 -12.79
N HIS A 129 -9.47 -1.66 -14.04
CA HIS A 129 -10.28 -2.13 -15.18
C HIS A 129 -10.08 -3.62 -15.46
N LEU A 130 -8.88 -4.18 -15.24
CA LEU A 130 -8.64 -5.63 -15.35
C LEU A 130 -9.45 -6.43 -14.33
N ILE A 131 -9.41 -6.02 -13.07
CA ILE A 131 -10.21 -6.66 -12.02
C ILE A 131 -11.70 -6.55 -12.35
N THR A 132 -12.16 -5.36 -12.74
CA THR A 132 -13.56 -5.12 -13.12
C THR A 132 -13.99 -6.03 -14.28
N GLU A 133 -13.12 -6.22 -15.29
CA GLU A 133 -13.43 -7.09 -16.43
C GLU A 133 -13.55 -8.56 -16.00
N TYR A 134 -12.62 -9.03 -15.16
CA TYR A 134 -12.64 -10.43 -14.71
C TYR A 134 -13.74 -10.76 -13.70
N LEU A 135 -14.17 -9.80 -12.91
CA LEU A 135 -15.32 -9.99 -12.01
C LEU A 135 -16.65 -10.20 -12.72
N LYS A 136 -16.74 -9.93 -14.03
CA LYS A 136 -17.94 -10.23 -14.82
C LYS A 136 -18.19 -11.74 -14.95
N GLU A 137 -17.14 -12.55 -14.91
CA GLU A 137 -17.19 -13.99 -15.20
C GLU A 137 -16.63 -14.86 -14.08
N LEU A 138 -15.79 -14.31 -13.20
CA LEU A 138 -15.05 -15.03 -12.18
C LEU A 138 -15.43 -14.58 -10.77
N ASN A 139 -15.28 -15.47 -9.81
CA ASN A 139 -15.32 -15.07 -8.39
C ASN A 139 -14.14 -14.16 -8.03
N LEU A 140 -14.20 -13.51 -6.87
CA LEU A 140 -13.21 -12.54 -6.41
C LEU A 140 -11.77 -13.09 -6.48
N LYS A 141 -11.55 -14.28 -5.90
CA LYS A 141 -10.22 -14.87 -5.79
C LYS A 141 -9.63 -15.17 -7.16
N ASP A 142 -10.39 -15.78 -8.04
CA ASP A 142 -9.94 -16.12 -9.40
C ASP A 142 -9.71 -14.86 -10.25
N ALA A 143 -10.55 -13.83 -10.10
CA ALA A 143 -10.34 -12.53 -10.74
C ALA A 143 -9.04 -11.86 -10.30
N ILE A 144 -8.70 -11.92 -9.01
CA ILE A 144 -7.42 -11.41 -8.47
C ILE A 144 -6.26 -12.20 -9.05
N ILE A 145 -6.27 -13.54 -8.97
CA ILE A 145 -5.19 -14.40 -9.49
C ILE A 145 -4.96 -14.09 -10.98
N LYS A 146 -6.03 -14.07 -11.77
CA LYS A 146 -5.95 -13.79 -13.21
C LYS A 146 -5.39 -12.40 -13.50
N THR A 147 -5.77 -11.40 -12.70
CA THR A 147 -5.21 -10.05 -12.79
C THR A 147 -3.71 -10.05 -12.49
N LEU A 148 -3.29 -10.60 -11.33
CA LEU A 148 -1.90 -10.58 -10.89
C LEU A 148 -0.95 -11.30 -11.88
N LYS A 149 -1.42 -12.38 -12.52
CA LYS A 149 -0.67 -13.11 -13.55
C LYS A 149 -0.46 -12.29 -14.84
N GLN A 150 -1.33 -11.31 -15.12
CA GLN A 150 -1.19 -10.45 -16.31
C GLN A 150 -0.35 -9.18 -16.05
N LEU A 151 -0.18 -8.78 -14.80
CA LEU A 151 0.62 -7.60 -14.48
C LEU A 151 2.12 -7.93 -14.57
N HIS A 152 2.87 -7.10 -15.30
CA HIS A 152 4.33 -7.15 -15.35
C HIS A 152 4.89 -5.92 -14.63
N GLY A 153 6.04 -6.10 -13.95
CA GLY A 153 6.68 -5.05 -13.19
C GLY A 153 6.55 -5.24 -11.67
N SER A 154 6.83 -4.19 -10.92
CA SER A 154 6.80 -4.17 -9.46
C SER A 154 5.53 -3.52 -8.96
N PHE A 155 4.87 -4.14 -7.99
CA PHE A 155 3.66 -3.59 -7.38
C PHE A 155 3.47 -4.03 -5.92
N ALA A 156 2.87 -3.14 -5.13
CA ALA A 156 2.14 -3.44 -3.92
C ALA A 156 0.75 -2.82 -4.05
N LEU A 157 -0.29 -3.59 -3.81
CA LEU A 157 -1.69 -3.22 -4.02
C LEU A 157 -2.48 -3.28 -2.73
N GLY A 158 -3.37 -2.30 -2.54
CA GLY A 158 -4.49 -2.37 -1.61
C GLY A 158 -5.79 -2.18 -2.39
N ILE A 159 -6.73 -3.10 -2.24
CA ILE A 159 -7.95 -3.16 -3.07
C ILE A 159 -9.16 -3.34 -2.17
N ILE A 160 -10.21 -2.55 -2.41
CA ILE A 160 -11.54 -2.73 -1.81
C ILE A 160 -12.58 -2.90 -2.90
N PHE A 161 -13.66 -3.61 -2.56
CA PHE A 161 -14.71 -4.00 -3.49
C PHE A 161 -16.07 -3.60 -2.93
N LYS A 162 -16.88 -2.90 -3.73
CA LYS A 162 -18.20 -2.42 -3.34
C LYS A 162 -19.12 -3.56 -2.85
N ASP A 163 -19.08 -4.70 -3.53
CA ASP A 163 -19.93 -5.85 -3.24
C ASP A 163 -19.32 -6.80 -2.17
N GLN A 164 -18.17 -6.45 -1.61
CA GLN A 164 -17.48 -7.19 -0.55
C GLN A 164 -17.14 -6.22 0.61
N PRO A 165 -18.15 -5.82 1.41
CA PRO A 165 -18.03 -4.71 2.35
C PRO A 165 -17.21 -5.03 3.61
N ASP A 166 -16.67 -6.22 3.73
CA ASP A 166 -16.00 -6.72 4.92
C ASP A 166 -14.51 -7.09 4.72
N LEU A 167 -13.96 -6.83 3.51
CA LEU A 167 -12.59 -7.25 3.22
C LEU A 167 -11.76 -6.21 2.44
N ILE A 168 -10.44 -6.36 2.58
CA ILE A 168 -9.41 -5.73 1.75
C ILE A 168 -8.57 -6.84 1.12
N VAL A 169 -8.19 -6.69 -0.14
CA VAL A 169 -7.17 -7.54 -0.76
C VAL A 169 -5.85 -6.76 -0.79
N GLY A 170 -4.79 -7.39 -0.29
CA GLY A 170 -3.40 -6.93 -0.47
C GLY A 170 -2.67 -7.86 -1.43
N ALA A 171 -1.85 -7.35 -2.34
CA ALA A 171 -1.02 -8.17 -3.23
C ALA A 171 0.35 -7.54 -3.44
N ARG A 172 1.38 -8.37 -3.64
CA ARG A 172 2.76 -7.90 -3.74
C ARG A 172 3.56 -8.62 -4.82
N ARG A 173 4.38 -7.83 -5.55
CA ARG A 173 5.54 -8.25 -6.32
C ARG A 173 6.57 -7.11 -6.35
N GLY A 174 7.78 -7.33 -5.86
CA GLY A 174 8.85 -6.31 -5.81
C GLY A 174 8.68 -5.28 -4.70
N SER A 175 7.62 -4.48 -4.72
CA SER A 175 7.37 -3.44 -3.70
C SER A 175 6.93 -4.05 -2.36
N PRO A 176 7.41 -3.55 -1.19
CA PRO A 176 7.08 -4.12 0.11
C PRO A 176 5.61 -3.93 0.49
N LEU A 177 5.06 -4.94 1.20
CA LEU A 177 3.72 -4.90 1.77
C LEU A 177 3.65 -5.80 3.00
N ALA A 178 3.03 -5.30 4.07
CA ALA A 178 2.85 -5.99 5.33
C ALA A 178 1.39 -5.97 5.79
N VAL A 179 1.03 -7.02 6.50
CA VAL A 179 -0.25 -7.12 7.22
C VAL A 179 0.01 -6.92 8.70
N GLY A 180 -0.82 -6.12 9.36
CA GLY A 180 -0.82 -5.94 10.81
C GLY A 180 -2.05 -6.59 11.44
N TYR A 181 -1.89 -7.12 12.66
CA TYR A 181 -2.95 -7.80 13.39
C TYR A 181 -3.34 -7.03 14.64
N GLY A 182 -4.61 -6.72 14.77
CA GLY A 182 -5.22 -6.15 15.97
C GLY A 182 -6.27 -7.07 16.60
N PRO A 183 -6.80 -6.72 17.76
CA PRO A 183 -7.76 -7.58 18.48
C PRO A 183 -9.14 -7.68 17.80
N SER A 184 -9.55 -6.68 17.03
CA SER A 184 -10.86 -6.62 16.34
C SER A 184 -10.77 -5.86 15.01
N GLU A 185 -9.57 -5.72 14.49
CA GLU A 185 -9.27 -5.03 13.25
C GLU A 185 -7.93 -5.50 12.72
N ASN A 186 -7.76 -5.50 11.40
CA ASN A 186 -6.52 -5.86 10.74
C ASN A 186 -6.13 -4.77 9.74
N TYR A 187 -4.85 -4.73 9.42
CA TYR A 187 -4.23 -3.63 8.72
C TYR A 187 -3.41 -4.11 7.53
N LEU A 188 -3.29 -3.24 6.54
CA LEU A 188 -2.36 -3.35 5.41
C LEU A 188 -1.47 -2.12 5.40
N GLY A 189 -0.18 -2.27 5.17
CA GLY A 189 0.74 -1.14 5.10
C GLY A 189 1.96 -1.42 4.24
N SER A 190 2.53 -0.37 3.66
CA SER A 190 3.73 -0.47 2.82
C SER A 190 4.94 -1.01 3.59
N ASP A 191 4.98 -0.79 4.90
CA ASP A 191 6.05 -1.24 5.79
C ASP A 191 5.57 -1.35 7.24
N SER A 192 6.44 -1.87 8.11
CA SER A 192 6.17 -2.00 9.54
C SER A 192 5.98 -0.65 10.24
N TYR A 193 6.69 0.38 9.79
CA TYR A 193 6.59 1.72 10.38
C TYR A 193 5.19 2.32 10.20
N ALA A 194 4.57 2.10 9.03
CA ALA A 194 3.19 2.51 8.76
C ALA A 194 2.19 1.91 9.76
N LEU A 195 2.47 0.68 10.24
CA LEU A 195 1.60 -0.11 11.10
C LEU A 195 1.92 0.04 12.59
N LYS A 196 3.12 0.49 12.97
CA LYS A 196 3.65 0.53 14.35
C LYS A 196 2.73 1.24 15.36
N SER A 197 2.00 2.27 14.93
CA SER A 197 1.07 2.98 15.82
C SER A 197 -0.24 2.23 16.08
N MET A 198 -0.52 1.18 15.33
CA MET A 198 -1.76 0.43 15.40
C MET A 198 -1.54 -0.98 15.95
N THR A 199 -0.38 -1.58 15.67
CA THR A 199 -0.06 -2.93 16.14
C THR A 199 1.46 -3.17 16.19
N ASN A 200 1.88 -4.09 17.06
CA ASN A 200 3.22 -4.65 17.09
C ASN A 200 3.32 -6.04 16.44
N LYS A 201 2.20 -6.61 15.95
CA LYS A 201 2.16 -7.93 15.33
C LYS A 201 1.98 -7.79 13.84
N ILE A 202 2.95 -8.27 13.06
CA ILE A 202 2.93 -8.13 11.61
C ILE A 202 3.34 -9.42 10.90
N SER A 203 2.94 -9.53 9.63
CA SER A 203 3.48 -10.51 8.68
C SER A 203 3.76 -9.83 7.35
N TYR A 204 4.88 -10.16 6.71
CA TYR A 204 5.21 -9.67 5.38
C TYR A 204 4.71 -10.63 4.30
N LEU A 205 4.19 -10.08 3.21
CA LEU A 205 3.96 -10.84 1.99
C LEU A 205 5.30 -11.11 1.29
N ASN A 206 5.45 -12.29 0.70
CA ASN A 206 6.52 -12.57 -0.25
C ASN A 206 6.10 -12.14 -1.67
N ASP A 207 7.04 -12.14 -2.61
CA ASP A 207 6.74 -11.84 -4.01
C ASP A 207 5.80 -12.89 -4.60
N GLY A 208 4.80 -12.43 -5.35
CA GLY A 208 3.76 -13.26 -5.93
C GLY A 208 2.59 -13.58 -4.99
N GLU A 209 2.71 -13.28 -3.69
CA GLU A 209 1.62 -13.54 -2.75
C GLU A 209 0.55 -12.45 -2.75
N PHE A 210 -0.66 -12.87 -2.39
CA PHE A 210 -1.74 -11.96 -2.01
C PHE A 210 -2.42 -12.40 -0.73
N CYS A 211 -3.14 -11.48 -0.09
CA CYS A 211 -3.90 -11.75 1.13
C CYS A 211 -5.31 -11.18 1.05
N ILE A 212 -6.23 -11.83 1.76
CA ILE A 212 -7.58 -11.33 2.03
C ILE A 212 -7.65 -11.00 3.51
N ILE A 213 -7.90 -9.73 3.80
CA ILE A 213 -7.90 -9.17 5.15
C ILE A 213 -9.33 -8.84 5.52
N LYS A 214 -9.85 -9.48 6.56
CA LYS A 214 -11.07 -9.12 7.27
C LYS A 214 -10.74 -8.62 8.67
N LYS A 215 -11.69 -8.00 9.35
CA LYS A 215 -11.48 -7.44 10.69
C LYS A 215 -11.07 -8.47 11.74
N ASP A 216 -11.44 -9.73 11.56
CA ASP A 216 -11.29 -10.85 12.51
C ASP A 216 -10.28 -11.91 12.05
N HIS A 217 -9.94 -11.95 10.77
CA HIS A 217 -8.96 -12.91 10.25
C HIS A 217 -8.27 -12.42 8.98
N VAL A 218 -7.13 -13.04 8.67
CA VAL A 218 -6.35 -12.82 7.45
C VAL A 218 -6.00 -14.16 6.83
N GLU A 219 -6.16 -14.26 5.52
CA GLU A 219 -5.75 -15.41 4.73
C GLU A 219 -4.71 -14.99 3.71
N PHE A 220 -3.65 -15.80 3.55
CA PHE A 220 -2.59 -15.58 2.56
C PHE A 220 -2.63 -16.68 1.52
N PHE A 221 -2.29 -16.29 0.29
CA PHE A 221 -2.29 -17.17 -0.87
C PHE A 221 -1.04 -16.90 -1.71
N ASP A 222 -0.53 -17.93 -2.36
CA ASP A 222 0.49 -17.79 -3.40
C ASP A 222 -0.12 -17.37 -4.75
N GLU A 223 0.70 -17.24 -5.78
CA GLU A 223 0.29 -16.85 -7.14
C GLU A 223 -0.66 -17.85 -7.83
N GLU A 224 -0.70 -19.11 -7.37
CA GLU A 224 -1.64 -20.13 -7.84
C GLU A 224 -2.94 -20.16 -7.00
N GLY A 225 -3.00 -19.38 -5.94
CA GLY A 225 -4.14 -19.31 -5.03
C GLY A 225 -4.15 -20.41 -3.97
N LEU A 226 -3.05 -21.11 -3.76
CA LEU A 226 -2.92 -22.06 -2.66
C LEU A 226 -2.69 -21.29 -1.36
N LYS A 227 -3.29 -21.77 -0.28
CA LYS A 227 -3.22 -21.12 1.04
C LYS A 227 -1.82 -21.24 1.61
N VAL A 228 -1.25 -20.12 2.09
CA VAL A 228 0.08 -20.04 2.68
C VAL A 228 -0.02 -19.65 4.16
N ASN A 229 0.74 -20.32 5.01
CA ASN A 229 0.85 -19.94 6.41
C ASN A 229 1.98 -18.91 6.60
N LYS A 230 1.69 -17.83 7.31
CA LYS A 230 2.66 -16.77 7.60
C LYS A 230 3.06 -16.75 9.07
N LYS A 231 4.35 -16.52 9.30
CA LYS A 231 4.87 -16.24 10.63
C LYS A 231 4.45 -14.83 11.04
N VAL A 232 3.87 -14.71 12.22
CA VAL A 232 3.64 -13.42 12.87
C VAL A 232 4.92 -13.00 13.58
N LEU A 233 5.40 -11.82 13.27
CA LEU A 233 6.57 -11.19 13.89
C LEU A 233 6.09 -10.14 14.89
N GLU A 234 6.75 -10.06 16.03
CA GLU A 234 6.53 -8.98 16.99
C GLU A 234 7.60 -7.90 16.80
N LEU A 235 7.14 -6.68 16.50
CA LEU A 235 8.02 -5.52 16.39
C LEU A 235 8.54 -5.12 17.76
N SER A 236 9.86 -4.92 17.86
CA SER A 236 10.46 -4.43 19.09
C SER A 236 10.09 -2.96 19.34
N SER A 237 9.83 -2.60 20.59
CA SER A 237 9.57 -1.22 20.99
C SER A 237 10.78 -0.28 20.81
N LYS A 238 11.96 -0.84 20.54
CA LYS A 238 13.24 -0.11 20.39
C LYS A 238 13.49 0.50 19.01
N GLU A 239 12.63 0.24 18.01
CA GLU A 239 12.75 0.94 16.75
C GLU A 239 12.44 2.42 16.98
N GLN A 240 13.42 3.29 16.74
CA GLN A 240 13.29 4.74 16.87
C GLN A 240 12.15 5.25 16.00
N ASP A 241 11.36 6.18 16.54
CA ASP A 241 10.37 6.89 15.72
C ASP A 241 11.11 7.66 14.63
N TYR A 242 10.75 7.37 13.38
CA TYR A 242 11.31 8.04 12.21
C TYR A 242 10.62 9.40 12.06
N ASP A 243 11.06 10.37 12.85
CA ASP A 243 10.60 11.75 12.74
C ASP A 243 11.66 12.65 12.09
N LYS A 244 11.28 13.86 11.77
CA LYS A 244 12.21 14.83 11.18
C LYS A 244 13.21 15.40 12.20
N GLY A 245 12.94 15.29 13.48
CA GLY A 245 13.66 16.04 14.50
C GLY A 245 13.62 17.54 14.19
N ASP A 246 14.76 18.22 14.34
CA ASP A 246 14.90 19.66 14.09
C ASP A 246 15.04 20.01 12.59
N PHE A 247 15.01 19.04 11.69
CA PHE A 247 15.19 19.28 10.27
C PHE A 247 13.89 19.74 9.58
N LYS A 248 14.02 20.69 8.67
CA LYS A 248 12.90 21.19 7.86
C LYS A 248 12.32 20.12 6.93
N HIS A 249 13.19 19.23 6.41
CA HIS A 249 12.86 18.18 5.44
C HIS A 249 13.51 16.86 5.82
N PHE A 250 12.84 15.74 5.58
CA PHE A 250 13.40 14.40 5.77
C PHE A 250 14.70 14.20 4.99
N MET A 251 14.75 14.62 3.73
CA MET A 251 15.94 14.52 2.89
C MET A 251 17.16 15.25 3.51
N ALA A 252 16.96 16.41 4.15
CA ALA A 252 18.05 17.12 4.83
C ALA A 252 18.57 16.30 6.01
N LYS A 253 17.67 15.71 6.82
CA LYS A 253 18.03 14.79 7.89
C LYS A 253 18.81 13.57 7.35
N GLU A 254 18.30 12.92 6.31
CA GLU A 254 18.92 11.74 5.71
C GLU A 254 20.34 12.04 5.18
N ILE A 255 20.55 13.21 4.57
CA ILE A 255 21.88 13.66 4.11
C ILE A 255 22.84 13.79 5.30
N GLU A 256 22.42 14.45 6.38
CA GLU A 256 23.25 14.63 7.57
C GLU A 256 23.52 13.31 8.33
N GLU A 257 22.60 12.34 8.26
CA GLU A 257 22.75 11.04 8.89
C GLU A 257 23.63 10.06 8.09
N GLN A 258 23.92 10.31 6.81
CA GLN A 258 24.72 9.40 5.96
C GLN A 258 26.06 8.99 6.57
N PRO A 259 26.88 9.87 7.16
CA PRO A 259 28.15 9.47 7.75
C PRO A 259 27.98 8.46 8.90
N ALA A 260 26.97 8.67 9.74
CA ALA A 260 26.68 7.77 10.87
C ALA A 260 26.13 6.41 10.34
N THR A 261 25.25 6.44 9.37
CA THR A 261 24.67 5.24 8.74
C THR A 261 25.74 4.40 8.08
N LEU A 262 26.62 5.01 7.28
CA LEU A 262 27.77 4.34 6.66
C LEU A 262 28.72 3.74 7.69
N LYS A 263 29.01 4.48 8.77
CA LYS A 263 29.85 3.98 9.86
C LYS A 263 29.22 2.76 10.54
N ASN A 264 27.91 2.76 10.78
CA ASN A 264 27.19 1.63 11.34
C ASN A 264 27.23 0.41 10.40
N CYS A 265 26.97 0.63 9.11
CA CYS A 265 27.05 -0.41 8.10
C CYS A 265 28.47 -1.02 8.01
N ILE A 266 29.52 -0.21 8.00
CA ILE A 266 30.91 -0.69 8.02
C ILE A 266 31.20 -1.48 9.29
N ASN A 267 30.74 -1.02 10.45
CA ASN A 267 30.97 -1.72 11.71
C ASN A 267 30.24 -3.07 11.79
N GLU A 268 29.12 -3.24 11.07
CA GLU A 268 28.37 -4.51 11.01
C GLU A 268 29.10 -5.56 10.16
N TYR A 269 29.73 -5.13 9.06
CA TYR A 269 30.31 -6.04 8.08
C TYR A 269 31.85 -6.14 8.12
N VAL A 270 32.53 -5.25 8.81
CA VAL A 270 34.00 -5.24 8.87
C VAL A 270 34.47 -5.68 10.25
N ASP A 271 35.14 -6.81 10.32
CA ASP A 271 35.92 -7.22 11.49
C ASP A 271 37.25 -6.45 11.52
N LYS A 272 37.26 -5.39 12.33
CA LYS A 272 38.46 -4.52 12.50
C LYS A 272 39.64 -5.20 13.21
N ILE A 273 39.40 -6.31 13.91
CA ILE A 273 40.46 -7.04 14.65
C ILE A 273 41.22 -7.91 13.65
N ASN A 274 40.52 -8.62 12.81
CA ASN A 274 41.11 -9.55 11.83
C ASN A 274 41.32 -8.93 10.45
N ASN A 275 40.91 -7.68 10.25
CA ASN A 275 40.96 -6.96 8.97
C ASN A 275 40.23 -7.71 7.84
N ASP A 276 39.11 -8.33 8.19
CA ASP A 276 38.31 -9.20 7.32
C ASP A 276 36.89 -8.68 7.16
N ILE A 277 36.17 -9.17 6.14
CA ILE A 277 34.77 -8.82 5.87
C ILE A 277 33.88 -9.97 6.34
N ASN A 278 33.00 -9.69 7.29
CA ASN A 278 32.05 -10.64 7.81
C ASN A 278 30.74 -10.58 7.05
N ILE A 279 30.52 -11.55 6.12
CA ILE A 279 29.33 -11.62 5.26
C ILE A 279 28.34 -12.71 5.68
N TYR A 280 28.48 -13.29 6.88
CA TYR A 280 27.66 -14.40 7.35
C TYR A 280 26.15 -14.10 7.43
N ASN A 281 25.77 -12.85 7.48
CA ASN A 281 24.37 -12.40 7.53
C ASN A 281 23.93 -11.62 6.28
N PHE A 282 24.67 -11.73 5.17
CA PHE A 282 24.28 -11.05 3.96
C PHE A 282 23.05 -11.74 3.35
N PRO A 283 21.93 -11.02 3.13
CA PRO A 283 20.76 -11.62 2.48
C PRO A 283 21.05 -11.76 0.98
N TRP A 284 21.36 -12.97 0.55
CA TRP A 284 21.47 -13.32 -0.87
C TRP A 284 20.10 -13.56 -1.48
#